data_e897c5a2e9364b0a28cd4e0c1f049275
#
_entry.id   e897c5a2e9364b0a28cd4e0c1f049275
#
_cell.length_a   1.000
_cell.length_b   1.000
_cell.length_c   1.000
_cell.angle_alpha   90.00
_cell.angle_beta   90.00
_cell.angle_gamma   90.00
#
_symmetry.space_group_name_H-M   'P 1'
#
loop_
_entity.id
_entity.type
_entity.pdbx_description
1 polymer ?
#
loop_
_entity_poly.entity_id
_entity_poly.type
_entity_poly.pdbx_seq_one_letter_code
_entity_poly.pdbx_strand_id
1 'polypeptide(L)'
;MDIIIRKPNDREIAAMKTKPVWTCDVSEFDWSYDSEETCLIIEGDVTVKYGSKSVSFAAGDLVVFPKGLSCVWQVRKAIKKHYIFN
;
A
#
# COMPACT_ATOMS: atom_id res chain seq x y z
N MET A 1 -4.70 13.78 7.41
CA MET A 1 -4.97 12.54 6.65
C MET A 1 -3.67 11.77 6.54
N ASP A 2 -3.57 10.63 7.18
CA ASP A 2 -2.30 9.90 7.29
C ASP A 2 -2.41 8.47 6.76
N ILE A 3 -1.32 8.02 6.11
CA ILE A 3 -1.13 6.62 5.74
C ILE A 3 -0.64 5.88 6.99
N ILE A 4 -1.27 4.74 7.29
CA ILE A 4 -0.88 3.89 8.40
C ILE A 4 0.00 2.76 7.88
N ILE A 5 1.18 2.58 8.47
CA ILE A 5 2.10 1.48 8.15
C ILE A 5 2.44 0.78 9.45
N ARG A 6 2.21 -0.54 9.49
CA ARG A 6 2.50 -1.34 10.68
C ARG A 6 2.73 -2.80 10.31
N LYS A 7 3.27 -3.56 11.24
CA LYS A 7 3.38 -5.01 11.06
C LYS A 7 2.03 -5.66 11.39
N PRO A 8 1.52 -6.54 10.52
CA PRO A 8 0.27 -7.24 10.78
C PRO A 8 0.47 -8.39 11.77
N ASN A 9 -0.63 -8.77 12.45
CA ASN A 9 -0.65 -10.02 13.22
C ASN A 9 -1.01 -11.20 12.30
N ASP A 10 -0.93 -12.42 12.82
CA ASP A 10 -1.16 -13.65 12.04
C ASP A 10 -2.59 -13.72 11.49
N ARG A 11 -3.58 -13.24 12.25
CA ARG A 11 -4.98 -13.21 11.82
C ARG A 11 -5.19 -12.28 10.63
N GLU A 12 -4.55 -11.11 10.67
CA GLU A 12 -4.61 -10.14 9.57
C GLU A 12 -3.93 -10.68 8.31
N ILE A 13 -2.79 -11.34 8.46
CA ILE A 13 -2.09 -11.99 7.35
C ILE A 13 -2.99 -13.03 6.69
N ALA A 14 -3.59 -13.91 7.50
CA ALA A 14 -4.49 -14.96 7.00
C ALA A 14 -5.68 -14.37 6.25
N ALA A 15 -6.30 -13.31 6.79
CA ALA A 15 -7.42 -12.63 6.14
C ALA A 15 -7.01 -11.98 4.82
N MET A 16 -5.88 -11.30 4.78
CA MET A 16 -5.42 -10.61 3.57
C MET A 16 -5.02 -11.59 2.46
N LYS A 17 -4.53 -12.78 2.79
CA LYS A 17 -4.17 -13.79 1.79
C LYS A 17 -5.36 -14.30 0.97
N THR A 18 -6.60 -14.05 1.42
CA THR A 18 -7.82 -14.38 0.67
C THR A 18 -8.22 -13.29 -0.33
N LYS A 19 -7.55 -12.14 -0.30
CA LYS A 19 -7.89 -10.97 -1.12
C LYS A 19 -7.15 -10.99 -2.45
N PRO A 20 -7.63 -10.21 -3.44
CA PRO A 20 -6.95 -10.08 -4.73
C PRO A 20 -5.50 -9.64 -4.60
N VAL A 21 -4.71 -9.93 -5.64
CA VAL A 21 -3.31 -9.55 -5.75
C VAL A 21 -3.16 -8.52 -6.88
N TRP A 22 -2.37 -7.49 -6.62
CA TRP A 22 -1.99 -6.49 -7.60
C TRP A 22 -0.48 -6.42 -7.69
N THR A 23 0.04 -6.29 -8.92
CA THR A 23 1.46 -6.18 -9.18
C THR A 23 1.75 -4.95 -10.03
N CYS A 24 2.93 -4.36 -9.87
CA CYS A 24 3.37 -3.25 -10.68
C CYS A 24 4.90 -3.22 -10.71
N ASP A 25 5.46 -2.97 -11.89
CA ASP A 25 6.90 -2.84 -12.07
C ASP A 25 7.39 -1.49 -11.51
N VAL A 26 8.72 -1.34 -11.43
CA VAL A 26 9.36 -0.08 -11.09
C VAL A 26 8.78 1.05 -11.96
N SER A 27 8.21 2.06 -11.30
CA SER A 27 7.48 3.13 -11.96
C SER A 27 7.17 4.26 -10.99
N GLU A 28 6.64 5.37 -11.53
CA GLU A 28 6.13 6.47 -10.73
C GLU A 28 4.81 6.93 -11.34
N PHE A 29 3.78 7.11 -10.51
CA PHE A 29 2.46 7.52 -10.98
C PHE A 29 1.66 8.22 -9.89
N ASP A 30 0.74 9.08 -10.31
CA ASP A 30 -0.23 9.73 -9.44
C ASP A 30 -1.37 8.77 -9.15
N TRP A 31 -1.91 8.85 -7.92
CA TRP A 31 -3.07 8.05 -7.52
C TRP A 31 -3.94 8.81 -6.55
N SER A 32 -5.25 8.61 -6.68
CA SER A 32 -6.26 9.18 -5.75
C SER A 32 -7.17 8.08 -5.25
N TYR A 33 -7.48 8.09 -3.96
CA TYR A 33 -8.29 7.06 -3.31
C TYR A 33 -9.74 7.50 -3.18
N ASP A 34 -10.65 6.82 -3.88
CA ASP A 34 -12.10 7.03 -3.75
C ASP A 34 -12.67 6.30 -2.54
N SER A 35 -11.93 5.34 -2.00
CA SER A 35 -12.27 4.61 -0.78
C SER A 35 -10.99 4.23 -0.05
N GLU A 36 -11.14 3.83 1.22
CA GLU A 36 -10.00 3.33 2.00
C GLU A 36 -9.44 2.06 1.39
N GLU A 37 -8.13 1.95 1.28
CA GLU A 37 -7.45 0.73 0.84
C GLU A 37 -6.62 0.16 1.97
N THR A 38 -6.73 -1.15 2.20
CA THR A 38 -5.83 -1.91 3.07
C THR A 38 -5.01 -2.86 2.21
N CYS A 39 -3.70 -2.86 2.38
CA CYS A 39 -2.77 -3.70 1.62
C CYS A 39 -1.88 -4.52 2.54
N LEU A 40 -1.61 -5.76 2.14
CA LEU A 40 -0.50 -6.55 2.68
C LEU A 40 0.57 -6.65 1.60
N ILE A 41 1.75 -6.12 1.86
CA ILE A 41 2.86 -6.12 0.91
C ILE A 41 3.58 -7.46 0.96
N ILE A 42 3.60 -8.16 -0.19
CA ILE A 42 4.25 -9.47 -0.34
C ILE A 42 5.69 -9.28 -0.80
N GLU A 43 5.89 -8.42 -1.79
CA GLU A 43 7.19 -8.13 -2.39
C GLU A 43 7.27 -6.65 -2.74
N GLY A 44 8.48 -6.11 -2.76
CA GLY A 44 8.75 -4.78 -3.29
C GLY A 44 9.12 -3.75 -2.26
N ASP A 45 9.36 -2.54 -2.77
CA ASP A 45 9.74 -1.37 -1.99
C ASP A 45 9.12 -0.15 -2.67
N VAL A 46 8.34 0.62 -1.91
CA VAL A 46 7.59 1.77 -2.43
C VAL A 46 7.74 2.95 -1.49
N THR A 47 7.91 4.14 -2.08
CA THR A 47 7.77 5.41 -1.38
C THR A 47 6.51 6.09 -1.91
N VAL A 48 5.68 6.60 -1.01
CA VAL A 48 4.48 7.37 -1.35
C VAL A 48 4.64 8.78 -0.82
N LYS A 49 4.47 9.75 -1.71
CA LYS A 49 4.52 11.18 -1.36
C LYS A 49 3.11 11.77 -1.38
N TYR A 50 2.77 12.52 -0.34
CA TYR A 50 1.49 13.20 -0.24
C TYR A 50 1.62 14.49 0.55
N GLY A 51 1.23 15.61 -0.07
CA GLY A 51 1.48 16.94 0.49
C GLY A 51 2.97 17.16 0.73
N SER A 52 3.34 17.56 1.93
CA SER A 52 4.74 17.73 2.34
C SER A 52 5.31 16.47 3.00
N LYS A 53 4.55 15.36 3.03
CA LYS A 53 4.90 14.11 3.70
C LYS A 53 5.37 13.05 2.71
N SER A 54 6.12 12.09 3.22
CA SER A 54 6.59 10.94 2.47
C SER A 54 6.70 9.76 3.42
N VAL A 55 6.25 8.59 2.97
CA VAL A 55 6.35 7.33 3.72
C VAL A 55 6.89 6.24 2.81
N SER A 56 7.54 5.24 3.39
CA SER A 56 8.03 4.09 2.64
C SER A 56 7.57 2.81 3.30
N PHE A 57 7.30 1.80 2.49
CA PHE A 57 6.90 0.48 2.96
C PHE A 57 7.46 -0.60 2.03
N ALA A 58 7.55 -1.81 2.56
CA ALA A 58 8.16 -2.94 1.85
C ALA A 58 7.50 -4.25 2.26
N ALA A 59 8.04 -5.37 1.75
CA ALA A 59 7.54 -6.70 2.04
C ALA A 59 7.33 -6.91 3.55
N GLY A 60 6.17 -7.43 3.92
CA GLY A 60 5.78 -7.71 5.30
C GLY A 60 4.99 -6.59 5.99
N ASP A 61 4.87 -5.42 5.38
CA ASP A 61 4.11 -4.31 5.96
C ASP A 61 2.61 -4.41 5.62
N LEU A 62 1.79 -4.02 6.58
CA LEU A 62 0.37 -3.74 6.36
C LEU A 62 0.20 -2.23 6.25
N VAL A 63 -0.44 -1.78 5.18
CA VAL A 63 -0.57 -0.36 4.86
C VAL A 63 -2.03 -0.02 4.68
N VAL A 64 -2.48 1.07 5.32
CA VAL A 64 -3.86 1.57 5.17
C VAL A 64 -3.80 2.98 4.59
N PHE A 65 -4.41 3.15 3.42
CA PHE A 65 -4.54 4.43 2.73
C PHE A 65 -5.93 5.00 2.97
N PRO A 66 -6.05 6.23 3.48
CA PRO A 66 -7.37 6.81 3.77
C PRO A 66 -8.11 7.21 2.51
N LYS A 67 -9.44 7.14 2.57
CA LYS A 67 -10.32 7.69 1.53
C LYS A 67 -10.03 9.18 1.32
N GLY A 68 -9.97 9.60 0.06
CA GLY A 68 -9.76 11.00 -0.30
C GLY A 68 -8.30 11.42 -0.41
N LEU A 69 -7.37 10.49 -0.15
CA LEU A 69 -5.94 10.79 -0.29
C LEU A 69 -5.56 10.89 -1.76
N SER A 70 -4.83 11.96 -2.11
CA SER A 70 -4.12 12.10 -3.39
C SER A 70 -2.63 12.02 -3.14
N CYS A 71 -1.93 11.21 -3.92
CA CYS A 71 -0.52 10.91 -3.65
C CYS A 71 0.23 10.54 -4.92
N VAL A 72 1.54 10.42 -4.79
CA VAL A 72 2.43 9.92 -5.84
C VAL A 72 3.09 8.65 -5.34
N TRP A 73 2.93 7.57 -6.10
CA TRP A 73 3.59 6.29 -5.85
C TRP A 73 4.91 6.24 -6.58
N GLN A 74 5.98 5.94 -5.85
CA GLN A 74 7.31 5.68 -6.41
C GLN A 74 7.65 4.23 -6.13
N VAL A 75 7.43 3.36 -7.10
CA VAL A 75 7.75 1.92 -6.99
C VAL A 75 9.22 1.75 -7.28
N ARG A 76 10.01 1.46 -6.26
CA ARG A 76 11.47 1.31 -6.34
C ARG A 76 11.92 -0.10 -6.67
N LYS A 77 11.17 -1.09 -6.19
CA LYS A 77 11.28 -2.50 -6.55
C LYS A 77 9.89 -2.99 -6.90
N ALA A 78 9.76 -3.83 -7.91
CA ALA A 78 8.48 -4.34 -8.37
C ALA A 78 7.64 -4.82 -7.19
N ILE A 79 6.40 -4.30 -7.10
CA ILE A 79 5.51 -4.56 -5.97
C ILE A 79 4.54 -5.68 -6.27
N LYS A 80 4.26 -6.47 -5.24
CA LYS A 80 3.17 -7.45 -5.21
C LYS A 80 2.47 -7.32 -3.87
N LYS A 81 1.17 -7.13 -3.90
CA LYS A 81 0.36 -6.92 -2.69
C LYS A 81 -1.00 -7.59 -2.78
N HIS A 82 -1.51 -8.07 -1.64
CA HIS A 82 -2.95 -8.30 -1.46
C HIS A 82 -3.60 -6.97 -1.10
N TYR A 83 -4.84 -6.73 -1.57
CA TYR A 83 -5.53 -5.48 -1.29
C TYR A 83 -7.03 -5.67 -1.15
N ILE A 84 -7.65 -4.73 -0.43
CA ILE A 84 -9.09 -4.60 -0.32
C ILE A 84 -9.46 -3.12 -0.20
N PHE A 85 -10.52 -2.72 -0.90
CA PHE A 85 -11.13 -1.39 -0.76
C PHE A 85 -12.38 -1.50 0.12
N ASN A 86 -12.52 -0.56 1.03
CA ASN A 86 -13.65 -0.51 1.95
C ASN A 86 -14.64 0.60 1.61
#